data_a0ada8107cc6f7a0e821b6eb704ca8fa
#
_entry.id   a0ada8107cc6f7a0e821b6eb704ca8fa
#
_cell.length_a   1.000
_cell.length_b   1.000
_cell.length_c   1.000
_cell.angle_alpha   90.00
_cell.angle_beta   90.00
_cell.angle_gamma   90.00
#
_symmetry.space_group_name_H-M   'P 1'
#
loop_
_entity.id
_entity.type
_entity.pdbx_description
1 polymer ?
#
loop_
_entity_poly.entity_id
_entity_poly.type
_entity_poly.pdbx_seq_one_letter_code
_entity_poly.pdbx_strand_id
1 'polypeptide(L)'
;MGATFLLVINFAIGLSFAIAFLALAWRSPVTLSRWCAAGFLAASATVTAEALSPVIPSVRLTSTLSFSMLMLALTLLAAGLVRHYRARARIGWLFAIAIAASLFNTFVLVDEPRGQPLNAFGYQGPFALMTAIGAGAILLLSPRRPIDLVLATVLALSALQFVAKAAIAVATRTGPGVKAYLSSDYAFYSQTAGGILSLLLGIALIGLVAVEVMAAASQRMRRDELSGMLTRGAFLEAVGERLARAPRGMPMALIMCDLDHFKQINDGFGHAAGDAVIRAVGANLIALAGDDGLCGRIGGEEFCVLLPDCGAVAAQIYVDAMRGLNAMTAIPLLPKEQRVTASFGVAITDRDEAVEAAMRRADLALYAAKSAGRDGWRLAPLAPDTALGEPGLGLAG
;
A
#
# COMPACT_ATOMS: atom_id res chain seq x y z
N MET A 1 21.94 -39.10 -0.28
CA MET A 1 20.51 -38.97 -0.64
C MET A 1 19.87 -37.68 -0.08
N GLY A 2 20.14 -37.27 1.17
CA GLY A 2 19.47 -36.09 1.77
C GLY A 2 19.70 -34.77 1.08
N ALA A 3 20.95 -34.42 0.75
CA ALA A 3 21.26 -33.11 0.13
C ALA A 3 20.69 -32.95 -1.29
N THR A 4 20.66 -34.03 -2.07
CA THR A 4 20.05 -34.03 -3.42
C THR A 4 18.54 -33.82 -3.36
N PHE A 5 17.87 -34.41 -2.37
CA PHE A 5 16.44 -34.20 -2.13
C PHE A 5 16.14 -32.77 -1.75
N LEU A 6 16.99 -32.15 -0.91
CA LEU A 6 16.86 -30.72 -0.54
C LEU A 6 17.04 -29.76 -1.73
N LEU A 7 17.90 -30.12 -2.71
CA LEU A 7 18.01 -29.31 -3.93
C LEU A 7 16.69 -29.31 -4.71
N VAL A 8 16.00 -30.45 -4.81
CA VAL A 8 14.69 -30.52 -5.48
C VAL A 8 13.65 -29.65 -4.75
N ILE A 9 13.62 -29.71 -3.42
CA ILE A 9 12.72 -28.89 -2.61
C ILE A 9 13.03 -27.40 -2.80
N ASN A 10 14.29 -26.99 -2.71
CA ASN A 10 14.70 -25.60 -2.88
C ASN A 10 14.40 -25.08 -4.29
N PHE A 11 14.57 -25.92 -5.31
CA PHE A 11 14.16 -25.58 -6.68
C PHE A 11 12.63 -25.36 -6.76
N ALA A 12 11.84 -26.27 -6.19
CA ALA A 12 10.39 -26.19 -6.20
C ALA A 12 9.90 -24.93 -5.45
N ILE A 13 10.49 -24.60 -4.29
CA ILE A 13 10.21 -23.36 -3.54
C ILE A 13 10.48 -22.13 -4.43
N GLY A 14 11.69 -22.03 -5.01
CA GLY A 14 12.07 -20.92 -5.84
C GLY A 14 11.16 -20.75 -7.05
N LEU A 15 10.87 -21.82 -7.77
CA LEU A 15 10.01 -21.81 -8.96
C LEU A 15 8.56 -21.44 -8.60
N SER A 16 8.03 -21.98 -7.50
CA SER A 16 6.67 -21.66 -7.03
C SER A 16 6.53 -20.18 -6.71
N PHE A 17 7.49 -19.57 -6.01
CA PHE A 17 7.48 -18.14 -5.74
C PHE A 17 7.68 -17.32 -7.01
N ALA A 18 8.55 -17.72 -7.94
CA ALA A 18 8.71 -17.04 -9.22
C ALA A 18 7.38 -16.97 -10.00
N ILE A 19 6.65 -18.09 -10.07
CA ILE A 19 5.33 -18.17 -10.72
C ILE A 19 4.31 -17.31 -9.98
N ALA A 20 4.25 -17.39 -8.64
CA ALA A 20 3.33 -16.61 -7.83
C ALA A 20 3.55 -15.09 -8.02
N PHE A 21 4.81 -14.63 -7.97
CA PHE A 21 5.13 -13.22 -8.19
C PHE A 21 4.92 -12.78 -9.64
N LEU A 22 5.11 -13.65 -10.62
CA LEU A 22 4.80 -13.35 -12.02
C LEU A 22 3.28 -13.17 -12.22
N ALA A 23 2.47 -14.02 -11.60
CA ALA A 23 1.00 -13.90 -11.62
C ALA A 23 0.52 -12.60 -10.92
N LEU A 24 1.15 -12.24 -9.79
CA LEU A 24 0.88 -10.98 -9.10
C LEU A 24 1.32 -9.77 -9.94
N ALA A 25 2.47 -9.84 -10.62
CA ALA A 25 2.97 -8.78 -11.47
C ALA A 25 2.09 -8.49 -12.69
N TRP A 26 1.33 -9.49 -13.15
CA TRP A 26 0.38 -9.31 -14.26
C TRP A 26 -0.88 -8.54 -13.83
N ARG A 27 -1.34 -8.77 -12.61
CA ARG A 27 -2.60 -8.21 -12.09
C ARG A 27 -2.43 -6.94 -11.24
N SER A 28 -1.21 -6.64 -10.81
CA SER A 28 -0.93 -5.56 -9.86
C SER A 28 0.05 -4.54 -10.43
N PRO A 29 -0.16 -3.22 -10.21
CA PRO A 29 0.80 -2.18 -10.55
C PRO A 29 2.06 -2.19 -9.67
N VAL A 30 2.13 -3.06 -8.65
CA VAL A 30 3.25 -3.11 -7.71
C VAL A 30 4.50 -3.66 -8.41
N THR A 31 5.45 -2.77 -8.69
CA THR A 31 6.69 -3.10 -9.42
C THR A 31 7.58 -4.11 -8.69
N LEU A 32 7.48 -4.19 -7.34
CA LEU A 32 8.24 -5.14 -6.52
C LEU A 32 8.01 -6.58 -6.96
N SER A 33 6.78 -6.95 -7.36
CA SER A 33 6.45 -8.31 -7.81
C SER A 33 7.32 -8.77 -8.97
N ARG A 34 7.65 -7.87 -9.93
CA ARG A 34 8.51 -8.19 -11.09
C ARG A 34 9.95 -8.48 -10.65
N TRP A 35 10.48 -7.69 -9.71
CA TRP A 35 11.81 -7.91 -9.14
C TRP A 35 11.89 -9.22 -8.38
N CYS A 36 10.86 -9.53 -7.57
CA CYS A 36 10.78 -10.80 -6.83
C CYS A 36 10.68 -12.00 -7.79
N ALA A 37 9.85 -11.93 -8.84
CA ALA A 37 9.74 -13.00 -9.84
C ALA A 37 11.09 -13.30 -10.49
N ALA A 38 11.79 -12.26 -10.96
CA ALA A 38 13.11 -12.40 -11.55
C ALA A 38 14.16 -12.93 -10.55
N GLY A 39 14.12 -12.46 -9.30
CA GLY A 39 15.02 -12.92 -8.23
C GLY A 39 14.82 -14.39 -7.89
N PHE A 40 13.59 -14.85 -7.70
CA PHE A 40 13.31 -16.27 -7.42
C PHE A 40 13.59 -17.19 -8.62
N LEU A 41 13.41 -16.69 -9.84
CA LEU A 41 13.81 -17.43 -11.04
C LEU A 41 15.33 -17.62 -11.10
N ALA A 42 16.11 -16.57 -10.81
CA ALA A 42 17.56 -16.65 -10.73
C ALA A 42 18.03 -17.58 -9.59
N ALA A 43 17.34 -17.54 -8.43
CA ALA A 43 17.60 -18.46 -7.32
C ALA A 43 17.35 -19.92 -7.73
N SER A 44 16.29 -20.22 -8.48
CA SER A 44 16.02 -21.55 -9.01
C SER A 44 17.11 -21.98 -10.02
N ALA A 45 17.62 -21.07 -10.84
CA ALA A 45 18.73 -21.36 -11.75
C ALA A 45 20.03 -21.70 -11.00
N THR A 46 20.27 -21.11 -9.81
CA THR A 46 21.39 -21.49 -8.94
C THR A 46 21.30 -22.95 -8.53
N VAL A 47 20.12 -23.38 -8.06
CA VAL A 47 19.89 -24.77 -7.65
C VAL A 47 20.07 -25.75 -8.81
N THR A 48 19.62 -25.36 -10.01
CA THR A 48 19.84 -26.16 -11.24
C THR A 48 21.32 -26.29 -11.56
N ALA A 49 22.10 -25.19 -11.45
CA ALA A 49 23.55 -25.22 -11.67
C ALA A 49 24.27 -26.13 -10.65
N GLU A 50 23.85 -26.09 -9.37
CA GLU A 50 24.37 -26.99 -8.33
C GLU A 50 24.00 -28.45 -8.61
N ALA A 51 22.78 -28.75 -9.02
CA ALA A 51 22.33 -30.10 -9.35
C ALA A 51 23.09 -30.72 -10.56
N LEU A 52 23.44 -29.87 -11.54
CA LEU A 52 24.20 -30.26 -12.72
C LEU A 52 25.73 -30.34 -12.48
N SER A 53 26.22 -29.84 -11.34
CA SER A 53 27.66 -29.79 -11.04
C SER A 53 28.40 -31.14 -11.11
N PRO A 54 27.79 -32.32 -10.81
CA PRO A 54 28.48 -33.60 -10.96
C PRO A 54 28.69 -34.05 -12.42
N VAL A 55 27.90 -33.48 -13.36
CA VAL A 55 27.92 -33.83 -14.79
C VAL A 55 28.81 -32.88 -15.59
N ILE A 56 28.97 -31.64 -15.11
CA ILE A 56 29.80 -30.63 -15.79
C ILE A 56 31.25 -30.80 -15.37
N PRO A 57 32.19 -31.10 -16.32
CA PRO A 57 33.60 -31.34 -15.98
C PRO A 57 34.34 -30.16 -15.40
N SER A 58 33.95 -28.93 -15.77
CA SER A 58 34.65 -27.71 -15.35
C SER A 58 34.12 -27.18 -13.99
N VAL A 59 34.94 -27.36 -12.96
CA VAL A 59 34.67 -26.82 -11.61
C VAL A 59 34.53 -25.29 -11.66
N ARG A 60 35.36 -24.62 -12.49
CA ARG A 60 35.31 -23.17 -12.66
C ARG A 60 33.94 -22.72 -13.22
N LEU A 61 33.45 -23.40 -14.25
CA LEU A 61 32.15 -23.09 -14.86
C LEU A 61 31.00 -23.25 -13.87
N THR A 62 30.95 -24.39 -13.15
CA THR A 62 29.88 -24.66 -12.17
C THR A 62 29.92 -23.69 -11.00
N SER A 63 31.12 -23.40 -10.46
CA SER A 63 31.27 -22.38 -9.38
C SER A 63 30.84 -21.00 -9.84
N THR A 64 31.24 -20.57 -11.03
CA THR A 64 30.87 -19.26 -11.60
C THR A 64 29.36 -19.18 -11.82
N LEU A 65 28.73 -20.20 -12.40
CA LEU A 65 27.29 -20.20 -12.65
C LEU A 65 26.49 -20.15 -11.34
N SER A 66 26.78 -21.05 -10.39
CA SER A 66 26.07 -21.08 -9.10
C SER A 66 26.22 -19.78 -8.33
N PHE A 67 27.45 -19.25 -8.24
CA PHE A 67 27.71 -17.98 -7.56
C PHE A 67 27.00 -16.82 -8.22
N SER A 68 27.13 -16.67 -9.55
CA SER A 68 26.60 -15.52 -10.28
C SER A 68 25.07 -15.52 -10.31
N MET A 69 24.41 -16.70 -10.39
CA MET A 69 22.96 -16.79 -10.34
C MET A 69 22.40 -16.43 -8.97
N LEU A 70 23.03 -16.91 -7.88
CA LEU A 70 22.62 -16.52 -6.53
C LEU A 70 22.87 -15.02 -6.27
N MET A 71 24.02 -14.52 -6.72
CA MET A 71 24.35 -13.11 -6.60
C MET A 71 23.35 -12.24 -7.36
N LEU A 72 22.96 -12.63 -8.56
CA LEU A 72 21.93 -11.97 -9.35
C LEU A 72 20.57 -12.00 -8.62
N ALA A 73 20.18 -13.16 -8.07
CA ALA A 73 18.94 -13.31 -7.32
C ALA A 73 18.83 -12.32 -6.16
N LEU A 74 19.87 -12.25 -5.32
CA LEU A 74 19.92 -11.37 -4.16
C LEU A 74 20.03 -9.89 -4.56
N THR A 75 20.74 -9.60 -5.65
CA THR A 75 20.83 -8.24 -6.21
C THR A 75 19.50 -7.75 -6.73
N LEU A 76 18.76 -8.59 -7.47
CA LEU A 76 17.41 -8.25 -7.96
C LEU A 76 16.46 -7.99 -6.81
N LEU A 77 16.51 -8.80 -5.76
CA LEU A 77 15.71 -8.60 -4.56
C LEU A 77 16.06 -7.29 -3.83
N ALA A 78 17.35 -7.04 -3.57
CA ALA A 78 17.80 -5.80 -2.93
C ALA A 78 17.44 -4.57 -3.77
N ALA A 79 17.64 -4.62 -5.09
CA ALA A 79 17.27 -3.57 -6.02
C ALA A 79 15.76 -3.31 -6.04
N GLY A 80 14.96 -4.38 -6.02
CA GLY A 80 13.51 -4.32 -5.92
C GLY A 80 13.04 -3.63 -4.65
N LEU A 81 13.60 -3.99 -3.50
CA LEU A 81 13.28 -3.38 -2.21
C LEU A 81 13.70 -1.90 -2.14
N VAL A 82 14.91 -1.58 -2.57
CA VAL A 82 15.37 -0.18 -2.62
C VAL A 82 14.46 0.67 -3.51
N ARG A 83 14.06 0.16 -4.69
CA ARG A 83 13.15 0.85 -5.60
C ARG A 83 11.72 0.94 -5.07
N HIS A 84 11.28 -0.05 -4.32
CA HIS A 84 9.95 -0.08 -3.71
C HIS A 84 9.77 1.06 -2.71
N TYR A 85 10.71 1.23 -1.80
CA TYR A 85 10.65 2.30 -0.78
C TYR A 85 11.16 3.66 -1.28
N ARG A 86 12.00 3.68 -2.34
CA ARG A 86 12.53 4.91 -2.93
C ARG A 86 12.58 4.81 -4.46
N ALA A 87 11.46 5.13 -5.11
CA ALA A 87 11.25 4.92 -6.54
C ALA A 87 12.35 5.50 -7.46
N ARG A 88 12.97 6.63 -7.08
CA ARG A 88 14.03 7.30 -7.83
C ARG A 88 15.45 6.91 -7.42
N ALA A 89 15.63 5.89 -6.58
CA ALA A 89 16.97 5.47 -6.15
C ALA A 89 17.83 4.98 -7.34
N ARG A 90 19.10 5.35 -7.32
CA ARG A 90 20.09 4.80 -8.26
C ARG A 90 20.50 3.42 -7.76
N ILE A 91 20.21 2.36 -8.52
CA ILE A 91 20.48 0.96 -8.15
C ILE A 91 21.65 0.35 -8.93
N GLY A 92 22.25 1.07 -9.88
CA GLY A 92 23.33 0.56 -10.73
C GLY A 92 24.56 0.08 -9.94
N TRP A 93 24.85 0.68 -8.78
CA TRP A 93 25.94 0.28 -7.92
C TRP A 93 25.78 -1.13 -7.32
N LEU A 94 24.53 -1.59 -7.10
CA LEU A 94 24.26 -2.97 -6.66
C LEU A 94 24.71 -3.99 -7.72
N PHE A 95 24.40 -3.72 -8.97
CA PHE A 95 24.84 -4.56 -10.09
C PHE A 95 26.35 -4.49 -10.31
N ALA A 96 26.98 -3.33 -10.11
CA ALA A 96 28.42 -3.20 -10.16
C ALA A 96 29.13 -4.06 -9.09
N ILE A 97 28.61 -4.07 -7.85
CA ILE A 97 29.11 -4.96 -6.79
C ILE A 97 28.92 -6.43 -7.18
N ALA A 98 27.74 -6.79 -7.73
CA ALA A 98 27.45 -8.16 -8.14
C ALA A 98 28.39 -8.65 -9.23
N ILE A 99 28.67 -7.82 -10.24
CA ILE A 99 29.61 -8.14 -11.32
C ILE A 99 31.03 -8.28 -10.74
N ALA A 100 31.49 -7.35 -9.92
CA ALA A 100 32.81 -7.41 -9.31
C ALA A 100 32.99 -8.66 -8.44
N ALA A 101 32.00 -9.02 -7.62
CA ALA A 101 32.01 -10.23 -6.81
C ALA A 101 32.01 -11.50 -7.67
N SER A 102 31.27 -11.53 -8.76
CA SER A 102 31.23 -12.67 -9.69
C SER A 102 32.57 -12.86 -10.42
N LEU A 103 33.20 -11.76 -10.86
CA LEU A 103 34.55 -11.79 -11.44
C LEU A 103 35.58 -12.25 -10.41
N PHE A 104 35.53 -11.74 -9.18
CA PHE A 104 36.42 -12.13 -8.11
C PHE A 104 36.29 -13.64 -7.80
N ASN A 105 35.07 -14.15 -7.71
CA ASN A 105 34.85 -15.60 -7.55
C ASN A 105 35.46 -16.40 -8.69
N THR A 106 35.26 -15.97 -9.94
CA THR A 106 35.68 -16.71 -11.14
C THR A 106 37.19 -16.75 -11.32
N PHE A 107 37.88 -15.64 -11.03
CA PHE A 107 39.31 -15.50 -11.35
C PHE A 107 40.25 -15.65 -10.13
N VAL A 108 39.71 -15.53 -8.91
CA VAL A 108 40.51 -15.61 -7.69
C VAL A 108 40.07 -16.77 -6.79
N LEU A 109 38.79 -16.80 -6.39
CA LEU A 109 38.34 -17.72 -5.35
C LEU A 109 38.26 -19.18 -5.81
N VAL A 110 38.02 -19.44 -7.11
CA VAL A 110 37.80 -20.79 -7.60
C VAL A 110 39.03 -21.70 -7.44
N ASP A 111 40.22 -21.11 -7.45
CA ASP A 111 41.50 -21.79 -7.30
C ASP A 111 41.97 -21.89 -5.82
N GLU A 112 41.26 -21.21 -4.91
CA GLU A 112 41.59 -21.21 -3.48
C GLU A 112 40.87 -22.34 -2.73
N PRO A 113 41.51 -22.99 -1.74
CA PRO A 113 40.87 -24.01 -0.92
C PRO A 113 39.69 -23.46 -0.13
N ARG A 114 38.56 -24.15 -0.14
CA ARG A 114 37.29 -23.74 0.48
C ARG A 114 37.37 -23.46 1.98
N GLY A 115 38.24 -24.14 2.70
CA GLY A 115 38.44 -23.94 4.14
C GLY A 115 39.35 -22.77 4.51
N GLN A 116 39.91 -22.05 3.54
CA GLN A 116 40.66 -20.84 3.82
C GLN A 116 39.74 -19.64 4.03
N PRO A 117 40.13 -18.71 4.95
CA PRO A 117 39.33 -17.51 5.22
C PRO A 117 39.00 -16.69 3.97
N LEU A 118 40.00 -16.52 3.07
CA LEU A 118 39.81 -15.77 1.82
C LEU A 118 38.68 -16.35 0.96
N ASN A 119 38.67 -17.68 0.74
CA ASN A 119 37.66 -18.33 -0.05
C ASN A 119 36.31 -18.30 0.69
N ALA A 120 36.27 -18.70 1.97
CA ALA A 120 35.04 -18.80 2.73
C ALA A 120 34.28 -17.45 2.84
N PHE A 121 34.97 -16.39 3.26
CA PHE A 121 34.37 -15.06 3.39
C PHE A 121 34.25 -14.34 2.05
N GLY A 122 35.15 -14.55 1.11
CA GLY A 122 35.05 -14.00 -0.25
C GLY A 122 33.87 -14.55 -1.02
N TYR A 123 33.51 -15.84 -0.81
CA TYR A 123 32.33 -16.47 -1.43
C TYR A 123 31.02 -16.10 -0.75
N GLN A 124 30.94 -16.11 0.60
CA GLN A 124 29.71 -15.89 1.33
C GLN A 124 29.45 -14.40 1.63
N GLY A 125 30.50 -13.58 1.75
CA GLY A 125 30.42 -12.16 2.10
C GLY A 125 29.56 -11.33 1.17
N PRO A 126 29.69 -11.42 -0.16
CA PRO A 126 28.85 -10.70 -1.10
C PRO A 126 27.36 -11.02 -0.95
N PHE A 127 26.99 -12.27 -0.65
CA PHE A 127 25.59 -12.66 -0.40
C PHE A 127 25.08 -12.05 0.90
N ALA A 128 25.89 -12.09 1.96
CA ALA A 128 25.57 -11.43 3.23
C ALA A 128 25.40 -9.93 3.05
N LEU A 129 26.24 -9.29 2.26
CA LEU A 129 26.17 -7.85 1.98
C LEU A 129 24.87 -7.49 1.25
N MET A 130 24.47 -8.23 0.21
CA MET A 130 23.25 -7.94 -0.53
C MET A 130 21.98 -8.11 0.31
N THR A 131 21.94 -9.16 1.14
CA THR A 131 20.80 -9.37 2.07
C THR A 131 20.78 -8.29 3.16
N ALA A 132 21.92 -7.88 3.68
CA ALA A 132 22.04 -6.79 4.65
C ALA A 132 21.62 -5.44 4.06
N ILE A 133 21.98 -5.15 2.80
CA ILE A 133 21.51 -3.95 2.09
C ILE A 133 19.99 -3.96 1.96
N GLY A 134 19.38 -5.10 1.61
CA GLY A 134 17.94 -5.26 1.56
C GLY A 134 17.27 -4.97 2.92
N ALA A 135 17.81 -5.55 4.00
CA ALA A 135 17.31 -5.29 5.36
C ALA A 135 17.47 -3.80 5.75
N GLY A 136 18.64 -3.21 5.47
CA GLY A 136 18.93 -1.79 5.73
C GLY A 136 18.00 -0.86 4.95
N ALA A 137 17.72 -1.16 3.69
CA ALA A 137 16.75 -0.39 2.89
C ALA A 137 15.37 -0.35 3.54
N ILE A 138 14.91 -1.48 4.07
CA ILE A 138 13.62 -1.53 4.78
C ILE A 138 13.70 -0.71 6.06
N LEU A 139 14.69 -0.93 6.93
CA LEU A 139 14.81 -0.26 8.23
C LEU A 139 14.96 1.26 8.13
N LEU A 140 15.59 1.74 7.05
CA LEU A 140 15.88 3.17 6.85
C LEU A 140 14.81 3.89 6.02
N LEU A 141 14.11 3.19 5.12
CA LEU A 141 13.24 3.82 4.12
C LEU A 141 11.76 3.46 4.28
N SER A 142 11.40 2.38 5.01
CA SER A 142 10.02 1.96 5.16
C SER A 142 9.25 2.77 6.21
N PRO A 143 7.89 2.79 6.12
CA PRO A 143 7.04 3.36 7.17
C PRO A 143 6.98 2.50 8.44
N ARG A 144 7.79 1.42 8.54
CA ARG A 144 7.90 0.50 9.69
C ARG A 144 6.60 -0.23 10.03
N ARG A 145 5.87 -0.68 9.02
CA ARG A 145 4.73 -1.57 9.22
C ARG A 145 5.19 -2.91 9.83
N PRO A 146 4.34 -3.66 10.52
CA PRO A 146 4.72 -4.97 11.07
C PRO A 146 5.33 -5.92 10.03
N ILE A 147 4.80 -5.95 8.81
CA ILE A 147 5.32 -6.77 7.71
C ILE A 147 6.72 -6.33 7.26
N ASP A 148 7.02 -5.03 7.30
CA ASP A 148 8.34 -4.51 6.98
C ASP A 148 9.38 -5.01 7.98
N LEU A 149 9.04 -5.02 9.28
CA LEU A 149 9.92 -5.53 10.34
C LEU A 149 10.15 -7.04 10.21
N VAL A 150 9.11 -7.81 9.90
CA VAL A 150 9.25 -9.25 9.64
C VAL A 150 10.22 -9.50 8.48
N LEU A 151 10.02 -8.78 7.37
CA LEU A 151 10.88 -8.92 6.18
C LEU A 151 12.33 -8.51 6.46
N ALA A 152 12.54 -7.41 7.17
CA ALA A 152 13.87 -6.96 7.58
C ALA A 152 14.56 -8.00 8.48
N THR A 153 13.83 -8.61 9.41
CA THR A 153 14.33 -9.66 10.30
C THR A 153 14.76 -10.89 9.51
N VAL A 154 13.93 -11.36 8.56
CA VAL A 154 14.27 -12.53 7.71
C VAL A 154 15.52 -12.25 6.87
N LEU A 155 15.64 -11.05 6.30
CA LEU A 155 16.84 -10.65 5.53
C LEU A 155 18.09 -10.55 6.42
N ALA A 156 17.95 -10.01 7.64
CA ALA A 156 19.07 -9.94 8.59
C ALA A 156 19.51 -11.34 9.03
N LEU A 157 18.58 -12.25 9.30
CA LEU A 157 18.89 -13.65 9.60
C LEU A 157 19.55 -14.35 8.40
N SER A 158 19.13 -14.04 7.17
CA SER A 158 19.78 -14.56 5.95
C SER A 158 21.22 -14.03 5.82
N ALA A 159 21.47 -12.76 6.12
CA ALA A 159 22.83 -12.21 6.13
C ALA A 159 23.70 -12.91 7.18
N LEU A 160 23.17 -13.10 8.39
CA LEU A 160 23.87 -13.81 9.48
C LEU A 160 24.17 -15.26 9.10
N GLN A 161 23.22 -15.96 8.44
CA GLN A 161 23.42 -17.32 7.95
C GLN A 161 24.59 -17.41 6.97
N PHE A 162 24.73 -16.48 6.02
CA PHE A 162 25.89 -16.46 5.10
C PHE A 162 27.20 -16.26 5.83
N VAL A 163 27.26 -15.36 6.81
CA VAL A 163 28.45 -15.15 7.66
C VAL A 163 28.76 -16.43 8.47
N ALA A 164 27.73 -17.04 9.07
CA ALA A 164 27.89 -18.28 9.82
C ALA A 164 28.42 -19.42 8.94
N LYS A 165 27.93 -19.53 7.70
CA LYS A 165 28.45 -20.52 6.72
C LYS A 165 29.94 -20.32 6.46
N ALA A 166 30.40 -19.08 6.28
CA ALA A 166 31.83 -18.81 6.10
C ALA A 166 32.65 -19.21 7.35
N ALA A 167 32.19 -18.82 8.54
CA ALA A 167 32.89 -19.14 9.78
C ALA A 167 32.99 -20.66 10.03
N ILE A 168 31.88 -21.39 9.80
CA ILE A 168 31.87 -22.87 9.94
C ILE A 168 32.81 -23.53 8.91
N ALA A 169 32.81 -23.06 7.64
CA ALA A 169 33.69 -23.60 6.61
C ALA A 169 35.18 -23.47 6.99
N VAL A 170 35.57 -22.35 7.60
CA VAL A 170 36.93 -22.12 8.13
C VAL A 170 37.20 -23.05 9.32
N ALA A 171 36.29 -23.14 10.28
CA ALA A 171 36.48 -23.93 11.51
C ALA A 171 36.59 -25.44 11.22
N THR A 172 35.80 -25.94 10.27
CA THR A 172 35.75 -27.36 9.93
C THR A 172 36.78 -27.78 8.87
N ARG A 173 37.55 -26.84 8.31
CA ARG A 173 38.49 -27.05 7.22
C ARG A 173 37.91 -27.95 6.11
N THR A 174 36.67 -27.61 5.69
CA THR A 174 35.92 -28.41 4.70
C THR A 174 36.77 -28.73 3.47
N GLY A 175 36.88 -30.00 3.14
CA GLY A 175 37.78 -30.54 2.12
C GLY A 175 37.51 -30.08 0.68
N PRO A 176 38.44 -30.29 -0.26
CA PRO A 176 38.51 -29.62 -1.56
C PRO A 176 37.51 -30.09 -2.63
N GLY A 177 36.65 -31.06 -2.38
CA GLY A 177 35.82 -31.68 -3.43
C GLY A 177 34.33 -31.38 -3.35
N VAL A 178 33.68 -31.09 -4.51
CA VAL A 178 32.21 -30.89 -4.61
C VAL A 178 31.43 -32.11 -4.13
N LYS A 179 31.92 -33.33 -4.45
CA LYS A 179 31.31 -34.60 -4.01
C LYS A 179 31.39 -34.77 -2.48
N ALA A 180 32.50 -34.41 -1.87
CA ALA A 180 32.69 -34.44 -0.41
C ALA A 180 31.78 -33.38 0.29
N TYR A 181 31.57 -32.22 -0.32
CA TYR A 181 30.64 -31.20 0.18
C TYR A 181 29.19 -31.73 0.17
N LEU A 182 28.70 -32.26 -0.97
CA LEU A 182 27.29 -32.72 -1.11
C LEU A 182 26.95 -33.92 -0.21
N SER A 183 27.97 -34.67 0.25
CA SER A 183 27.79 -35.78 1.19
C SER A 183 28.01 -35.40 2.66
N SER A 184 28.33 -34.14 2.96
CA SER A 184 28.62 -33.68 4.31
C SER A 184 27.37 -33.25 5.05
N ASP A 185 27.35 -33.44 6.38
CA ASP A 185 26.31 -32.90 7.27
C ASP A 185 26.23 -31.38 7.17
N TYR A 186 27.35 -30.71 6.92
CA TYR A 186 27.42 -29.29 6.69
C TYR A 186 26.54 -28.84 5.50
N ALA A 187 26.61 -29.55 4.36
CA ALA A 187 25.77 -29.26 3.20
C ALA A 187 24.28 -29.45 3.52
N PHE A 188 23.96 -30.52 4.25
CA PHE A 188 22.59 -30.80 4.67
C PHE A 188 22.01 -29.66 5.52
N TYR A 189 22.68 -29.27 6.61
CA TYR A 189 22.21 -28.18 7.47
C TYR A 189 22.20 -26.82 6.74
N SER A 190 23.21 -26.56 5.91
CA SER A 190 23.32 -25.33 5.13
C SER A 190 22.18 -25.18 4.11
N GLN A 191 21.85 -26.26 3.38
CA GLN A 191 20.77 -26.30 2.40
C GLN A 191 19.39 -26.18 3.08
N THR A 192 19.21 -26.88 4.20
CA THR A 192 17.98 -26.81 4.99
C THR A 192 17.72 -25.41 5.53
N ALA A 193 18.71 -24.78 6.16
CA ALA A 193 18.58 -23.43 6.68
C ALA A 193 18.32 -22.41 5.56
N GLY A 194 19.00 -22.54 4.42
CA GLY A 194 18.78 -21.71 3.23
C GLY A 194 17.38 -21.86 2.67
N GLY A 195 16.86 -23.09 2.59
CA GLY A 195 15.50 -23.38 2.13
C GLY A 195 14.43 -22.78 3.03
N ILE A 196 14.58 -22.92 4.36
CA ILE A 196 13.67 -22.34 5.35
C ILE A 196 13.65 -20.82 5.23
N LEU A 197 14.82 -20.18 5.19
CA LEU A 197 14.89 -18.71 5.08
C LEU A 197 14.36 -18.22 3.73
N SER A 198 14.59 -18.94 2.64
CA SER A 198 14.01 -18.63 1.32
C SER A 198 12.49 -18.73 1.33
N LEU A 199 11.93 -19.76 1.99
CA LEU A 199 10.49 -19.93 2.16
C LEU A 199 9.89 -18.76 3.00
N LEU A 200 10.49 -18.47 4.15
CA LEU A 200 10.05 -17.34 5.00
C LEU A 200 10.14 -16.00 4.27
N LEU A 201 11.21 -15.80 3.50
CA LEU A 201 11.40 -14.61 2.67
C LEU A 201 10.30 -14.48 1.61
N GLY A 202 10.00 -15.56 0.90
CA GLY A 202 8.95 -15.60 -0.11
C GLY A 202 7.57 -15.29 0.48
N ILE A 203 7.24 -15.88 1.64
CA ILE A 203 5.97 -15.61 2.35
C ILE A 203 5.90 -14.15 2.81
N ALA A 204 6.97 -13.61 3.40
CA ALA A 204 7.01 -12.23 3.86
C ALA A 204 6.87 -11.23 2.68
N LEU A 205 7.49 -11.51 1.53
CA LEU A 205 7.36 -10.70 0.32
C LEU A 205 5.95 -10.76 -0.28
N ILE A 206 5.31 -11.94 -0.30
CA ILE A 206 3.90 -12.05 -0.72
C ILE A 206 3.01 -11.23 0.23
N GLY A 207 3.24 -11.33 1.54
CA GLY A 207 2.53 -10.53 2.54
C GLY A 207 2.66 -9.03 2.31
N LEU A 208 3.87 -8.54 2.02
CA LEU A 208 4.11 -7.13 1.68
C LEU A 208 3.33 -6.71 0.43
N VAL A 209 3.42 -7.49 -0.66
CA VAL A 209 2.69 -7.20 -1.90
C VAL A 209 1.18 -7.24 -1.68
N ALA A 210 0.68 -8.20 -0.89
CA ALA A 210 -0.74 -8.30 -0.57
C ALA A 210 -1.25 -7.05 0.17
N VAL A 211 -0.52 -6.57 1.19
CA VAL A 211 -0.84 -5.34 1.92
C VAL A 211 -0.89 -4.14 0.96
N GLU A 212 0.05 -4.01 0.04
CA GLU A 212 0.08 -2.93 -0.94
C GLU A 212 -1.11 -2.98 -1.92
N VAL A 213 -1.44 -4.18 -2.40
CA VAL A 213 -2.60 -4.39 -3.30
C VAL A 213 -3.90 -4.07 -2.58
N MET A 214 -4.05 -4.51 -1.33
CA MET A 214 -5.24 -4.21 -0.51
C MET A 214 -5.36 -2.71 -0.21
N ALA A 215 -4.25 -2.05 0.12
CA ALA A 215 -4.23 -0.60 0.33
C ALA A 215 -4.63 0.17 -0.94
N ALA A 216 -4.09 -0.25 -2.11
CA ALA A 216 -4.45 0.35 -3.39
C ALA A 216 -5.93 0.12 -3.76
N ALA A 217 -6.47 -1.08 -3.49
CA ALA A 217 -7.88 -1.39 -3.69
C ALA A 217 -8.77 -0.57 -2.75
N SER A 218 -8.41 -0.45 -1.49
CA SER A 218 -9.11 0.38 -0.50
C SER A 218 -9.13 1.85 -0.90
N GLN A 219 -8.02 2.36 -1.42
CA GLN A 219 -7.95 3.75 -1.93
C GLN A 219 -8.85 3.98 -3.16
N ARG A 220 -8.97 3.00 -4.06
CA ARG A 220 -9.91 3.08 -5.19
C ARG A 220 -11.36 3.09 -4.73
N MET A 221 -11.70 2.38 -3.66
CA MET A 221 -13.03 2.37 -3.05
C MET A 221 -13.34 3.63 -2.21
N ARG A 222 -12.39 4.56 -2.01
CA ARG A 222 -12.62 5.81 -1.27
C ARG A 222 -13.38 6.86 -2.08
N ARG A 223 -13.42 6.76 -3.40
CA ARG A 223 -14.15 7.67 -4.28
C ARG A 223 -15.29 6.93 -5.00
N ASP A 224 -16.44 7.58 -5.05
CA ASP A 224 -17.57 7.15 -5.86
C ASP A 224 -17.25 7.41 -7.34
N GLU A 225 -17.32 6.35 -8.16
CA GLU A 225 -16.93 6.42 -9.58
C GLU A 225 -17.83 7.33 -10.40
N LEU A 226 -19.08 7.51 -9.98
CA LEU A 226 -20.06 8.29 -10.71
C LEU A 226 -19.90 9.79 -10.42
N SER A 227 -19.83 10.18 -9.16
CA SER A 227 -19.75 11.59 -8.73
C SER A 227 -18.33 12.14 -8.58
N GLY A 228 -17.31 11.26 -8.49
CA GLY A 228 -15.92 11.63 -8.18
C GLY A 228 -15.69 12.03 -6.72
N MET A 229 -16.73 12.09 -5.90
CA MET A 229 -16.70 12.45 -4.49
C MET A 229 -16.20 11.30 -3.60
N LEU A 230 -15.97 11.55 -2.32
CA LEU A 230 -15.70 10.47 -1.37
C LEU A 230 -16.93 9.56 -1.22
N THR A 231 -16.71 8.27 -1.08
CA THR A 231 -17.78 7.36 -0.63
C THR A 231 -18.17 7.67 0.81
N ARG A 232 -19.35 7.26 1.26
CA ARG A 232 -19.85 7.50 2.61
C ARG A 232 -18.82 7.17 3.70
N GLY A 233 -18.21 6.00 3.64
CA GLY A 233 -17.22 5.58 4.64
C GLY A 233 -15.96 6.46 4.63
N ALA A 234 -15.44 6.76 3.45
CA ALA A 234 -14.27 7.61 3.28
C ALA A 234 -14.53 9.07 3.70
N PHE A 235 -15.75 9.56 3.45
CA PHE A 235 -16.17 10.90 3.88
C PHE A 235 -16.23 11.00 5.40
N LEU A 236 -16.89 10.08 6.09
CA LEU A 236 -17.00 10.05 7.55
C LEU A 236 -15.63 10.01 8.22
N GLU A 237 -14.74 9.16 7.72
CA GLU A 237 -13.35 9.07 8.21
C GLU A 237 -12.60 10.41 8.02
N ALA A 238 -12.68 11.00 6.82
CA ALA A 238 -12.01 12.27 6.53
C ALA A 238 -12.56 13.43 7.35
N VAL A 239 -13.88 13.49 7.56
CA VAL A 239 -14.53 14.49 8.43
C VAL A 239 -14.08 14.31 9.88
N GLY A 240 -14.09 13.09 10.41
CA GLY A 240 -13.62 12.81 11.77
C GLY A 240 -12.17 13.24 11.99
N GLU A 241 -11.28 12.94 11.04
CA GLU A 241 -9.89 13.41 11.08
C GLU A 241 -9.77 14.94 11.01
N ARG A 242 -10.59 15.59 10.19
CA ARG A 242 -10.57 17.06 10.05
C ARG A 242 -11.05 17.73 11.33
N LEU A 243 -12.16 17.25 11.92
CA LEU A 243 -12.67 17.75 13.20
C LEU A 243 -11.62 17.59 14.31
N ALA A 244 -11.03 16.41 14.45
CA ALA A 244 -10.04 16.16 15.50
C ALA A 244 -8.80 17.06 15.43
N ARG A 245 -8.42 17.52 14.21
CA ARG A 245 -7.24 18.39 13.98
C ARG A 245 -7.59 19.89 13.98
N ALA A 246 -8.86 20.25 13.96
CA ALA A 246 -9.27 21.64 13.88
C ALA A 246 -8.92 22.42 15.17
N PRO A 247 -8.59 23.72 15.07
CA PRO A 247 -8.48 24.59 16.22
C PRO A 247 -9.79 24.64 17.01
N ARG A 248 -9.69 24.84 18.33
CA ARG A 248 -10.89 25.02 19.18
C ARG A 248 -11.64 26.27 18.79
N GLY A 249 -12.96 26.16 18.70
CA GLY A 249 -13.83 27.30 18.35
C GLY A 249 -13.82 27.66 16.86
N MET A 250 -13.13 26.89 16.01
CA MET A 250 -13.21 27.07 14.56
C MET A 250 -14.54 26.51 14.07
N PRO A 251 -15.47 27.32 13.55
CA PRO A 251 -16.75 26.83 13.05
C PRO A 251 -16.55 26.09 11.74
N MET A 252 -17.29 25.00 11.56
CA MET A 252 -17.35 24.26 10.31
C MET A 252 -18.80 24.04 9.93
N ALA A 253 -19.10 24.13 8.64
CA ALA A 253 -20.45 23.85 8.14
C ALA A 253 -20.50 22.43 7.56
N LEU A 254 -21.34 21.58 8.12
CA LEU A 254 -21.70 20.30 7.57
C LEU A 254 -23.04 20.43 6.86
N ILE A 255 -23.06 20.15 5.55
CA ILE A 255 -24.18 20.43 4.66
C ILE A 255 -24.63 19.11 4.03
N MET A 256 -25.84 18.67 4.36
CA MET A 256 -26.53 17.56 3.67
C MET A 256 -27.26 18.11 2.45
N CYS A 257 -27.16 17.44 1.32
CA CYS A 257 -27.77 17.81 0.05
C CYS A 257 -28.49 16.58 -0.53
N ASP A 258 -29.69 16.79 -1.05
CA ASP A 258 -30.47 15.74 -1.71
C ASP A 258 -31.16 16.32 -2.97
N LEU A 259 -31.10 15.58 -4.07
CA LEU A 259 -31.68 15.97 -5.35
C LEU A 259 -33.20 15.88 -5.32
N ASP A 260 -33.84 17.02 -5.59
CA ASP A 260 -35.30 17.05 -5.62
C ASP A 260 -35.84 16.27 -6.82
N HIS A 261 -36.84 15.43 -6.57
CA HIS A 261 -37.57 14.69 -7.61
C HIS A 261 -36.65 13.80 -8.48
N PHE A 262 -35.50 13.33 -7.99
CA PHE A 262 -34.52 12.56 -8.75
C PHE A 262 -35.13 11.28 -9.36
N LYS A 263 -36.05 10.63 -8.65
CA LYS A 263 -36.79 9.47 -9.19
C LYS A 263 -37.57 9.85 -10.45
N GLN A 264 -38.22 11.01 -10.50
CA GLN A 264 -38.95 11.43 -11.68
C GLN A 264 -38.05 11.68 -12.88
N ILE A 265 -36.80 12.16 -12.64
CA ILE A 265 -35.79 12.30 -13.69
C ILE A 265 -35.44 10.92 -14.27
N ASN A 266 -35.17 9.94 -13.39
CA ASN A 266 -34.88 8.57 -13.83
C ASN A 266 -36.05 7.92 -14.59
N ASP A 267 -37.29 8.09 -14.08
CA ASP A 267 -38.48 7.50 -14.66
C ASP A 267 -38.84 8.15 -16.02
N GLY A 268 -38.57 9.46 -16.17
CA GLY A 268 -38.87 10.23 -17.38
C GLY A 268 -37.80 10.20 -18.46
N PHE A 269 -36.53 10.19 -18.09
CA PHE A 269 -35.40 10.35 -19.01
C PHE A 269 -34.41 9.18 -18.97
N GLY A 270 -34.65 8.17 -18.14
CA GLY A 270 -33.82 7.00 -17.98
C GLY A 270 -32.64 7.18 -17.02
N HIS A 271 -32.09 6.07 -16.57
CA HIS A 271 -30.96 6.06 -15.59
C HIS A 271 -29.70 6.78 -16.09
N ALA A 272 -29.44 6.76 -17.40
CA ALA A 272 -28.30 7.48 -17.97
C ALA A 272 -28.40 9.01 -17.77
N ALA A 273 -29.61 9.58 -17.80
CA ALA A 273 -29.87 10.98 -17.50
C ALA A 273 -29.68 11.26 -16.00
N GLY A 274 -30.20 10.38 -15.12
CA GLY A 274 -29.94 10.45 -13.68
C GLY A 274 -28.45 10.40 -13.33
N ASP A 275 -27.68 9.54 -13.99
CA ASP A 275 -26.23 9.47 -13.83
C ASP A 275 -25.55 10.78 -14.26
N ALA A 276 -26.02 11.41 -15.35
CA ALA A 276 -25.49 12.70 -15.79
C ALA A 276 -25.80 13.81 -14.76
N VAL A 277 -26.98 13.77 -14.12
CA VAL A 277 -27.34 14.68 -13.02
C VAL A 277 -26.39 14.51 -11.83
N ILE A 278 -26.17 13.29 -11.38
CA ILE A 278 -25.25 13.01 -10.26
C ILE A 278 -23.83 13.52 -10.55
N ARG A 279 -23.33 13.32 -11.77
CA ARG A 279 -22.01 13.82 -12.18
C ARG A 279 -21.95 15.34 -12.15
N ALA A 280 -22.95 16.00 -12.71
CA ALA A 280 -23.01 17.45 -12.80
C ALA A 280 -23.09 18.12 -11.42
N VAL A 281 -24.02 17.64 -10.58
CA VAL A 281 -24.20 18.17 -9.22
C VAL A 281 -22.98 17.86 -8.35
N GLY A 282 -22.41 16.65 -8.45
CA GLY A 282 -21.17 16.32 -7.75
C GLY A 282 -20.00 17.23 -8.14
N ALA A 283 -19.83 17.50 -9.42
CA ALA A 283 -18.80 18.41 -9.93
C ALA A 283 -19.02 19.84 -9.40
N ASN A 284 -20.26 20.32 -9.37
CA ASN A 284 -20.61 21.65 -8.84
C ASN A 284 -20.28 21.75 -7.35
N LEU A 285 -20.67 20.73 -6.54
CA LEU A 285 -20.37 20.68 -5.10
C LEU A 285 -18.87 20.71 -4.83
N ILE A 286 -18.08 19.93 -5.58
CA ILE A 286 -16.61 19.92 -5.46
C ILE A 286 -16.02 21.29 -5.82
N ALA A 287 -16.44 21.85 -6.95
CA ALA A 287 -15.92 23.12 -7.44
C ALA A 287 -16.15 24.28 -6.45
N LEU A 288 -17.35 24.35 -5.85
CA LEU A 288 -17.68 25.38 -4.87
C LEU A 288 -17.05 25.13 -3.49
N ALA A 289 -16.85 23.89 -3.10
CA ALA A 289 -16.21 23.56 -1.81
C ALA A 289 -14.72 23.91 -1.79
N GLY A 290 -14.07 24.00 -2.95
CA GLY A 290 -12.64 24.28 -3.08
C GLY A 290 -11.75 23.17 -2.56
N ASP A 291 -10.44 23.46 -2.47
CA ASP A 291 -9.42 22.44 -2.11
C ASP A 291 -9.52 21.99 -0.63
N ASP A 292 -10.01 22.87 0.25
CA ASP A 292 -10.12 22.58 1.68
C ASP A 292 -11.43 21.89 2.07
N GLY A 293 -12.45 21.94 1.21
CA GLY A 293 -13.74 21.32 1.44
C GLY A 293 -13.69 19.80 1.24
N LEU A 294 -14.47 19.07 2.04
CA LEU A 294 -14.65 17.62 1.88
C LEU A 294 -16.04 17.36 1.30
N CYS A 295 -16.10 16.61 0.20
CA CYS A 295 -17.35 16.28 -0.48
C CYS A 295 -17.52 14.76 -0.54
N GLY A 296 -18.67 14.24 -0.10
CA GLY A 296 -19.01 12.82 -0.09
C GLY A 296 -20.38 12.53 -0.67
N ARG A 297 -20.48 11.38 -1.37
CA ARG A 297 -21.78 10.80 -1.76
C ARG A 297 -22.21 9.83 -0.68
N ILE A 298 -23.33 10.12 -0.03
CA ILE A 298 -23.77 9.40 1.17
C ILE A 298 -24.82 8.34 0.81
N GLY A 299 -25.60 8.60 -0.23
CA GLY A 299 -26.64 7.70 -0.75
C GLY A 299 -26.76 7.78 -2.27
N GLY A 300 -27.82 7.27 -2.83
CA GLY A 300 -28.05 7.26 -4.27
C GLY A 300 -28.05 8.67 -4.89
N GLU A 301 -28.78 9.57 -4.27
CA GLU A 301 -28.99 10.98 -4.69
C GLU A 301 -28.64 11.98 -3.58
N GLU A 302 -28.00 11.47 -2.52
CA GLU A 302 -27.64 12.21 -1.32
C GLU A 302 -26.15 12.50 -1.27
N PHE A 303 -25.81 13.74 -0.98
CA PHE A 303 -24.44 14.23 -0.85
C PHE A 303 -24.24 14.91 0.50
N CYS A 304 -23.00 14.95 0.95
CA CYS A 304 -22.63 15.71 2.13
C CYS A 304 -21.35 16.50 1.89
N VAL A 305 -21.29 17.72 2.39
CA VAL A 305 -20.12 18.59 2.28
C VAL A 305 -19.73 19.08 3.65
N LEU A 306 -18.43 19.08 3.97
CA LEU A 306 -17.86 19.76 5.12
C LEU A 306 -17.02 20.94 4.61
N LEU A 307 -17.35 22.14 5.06
CA LEU A 307 -16.60 23.37 4.80
C LEU A 307 -15.87 23.80 6.09
N PRO A 308 -14.53 23.82 6.13
CA PRO A 308 -13.79 24.34 7.26
C PRO A 308 -13.87 25.87 7.32
N ASP A 309 -13.66 26.43 8.52
CA ASP A 309 -13.73 27.88 8.80
C ASP A 309 -14.98 28.55 8.21
N CYS A 310 -16.11 27.86 8.37
CA CYS A 310 -17.38 28.22 7.74
C CYS A 310 -18.49 28.32 8.78
N GLY A 311 -18.89 29.53 9.11
CA GLY A 311 -20.06 29.85 9.96
C GLY A 311 -21.36 29.89 9.15
N ALA A 312 -22.47 30.16 9.83
CA ALA A 312 -23.83 30.12 9.24
C ALA A 312 -24.00 31.01 8.00
N VAL A 313 -23.44 32.22 8.00
CA VAL A 313 -23.55 33.17 6.88
C VAL A 313 -22.78 32.66 5.66
N ALA A 314 -21.56 32.15 5.86
CA ALA A 314 -20.76 31.60 4.77
C ALA A 314 -21.41 30.32 4.21
N ALA A 315 -21.96 29.47 5.06
CA ALA A 315 -22.70 28.27 4.64
C ALA A 315 -23.97 28.63 3.83
N GLN A 316 -24.68 29.71 4.21
CA GLN A 316 -25.79 30.21 3.43
C GLN A 316 -25.34 30.65 2.03
N ILE A 317 -24.26 31.42 1.92
CA ILE A 317 -23.72 31.88 0.63
C ILE A 317 -23.36 30.68 -0.24
N TYR A 318 -22.71 29.70 0.34
CA TYR A 318 -22.37 28.46 -0.37
C TYR A 318 -23.60 27.74 -0.94
N VAL A 319 -24.65 27.56 -0.12
CA VAL A 319 -25.87 26.86 -0.54
C VAL A 319 -26.62 27.64 -1.61
N ASP A 320 -26.73 28.97 -1.44
CA ASP A 320 -27.40 29.82 -2.43
C ASP A 320 -26.64 29.86 -3.77
N ALA A 321 -25.30 29.89 -3.73
CA ALA A 321 -24.46 29.76 -4.91
C ALA A 321 -24.64 28.38 -5.58
N MET A 322 -24.71 27.33 -4.79
CA MET A 322 -24.92 25.96 -5.30
C MET A 322 -26.28 25.80 -6.01
N ARG A 323 -27.34 26.36 -5.42
CA ARG A 323 -28.66 26.40 -6.04
C ARG A 323 -28.65 27.16 -7.36
N GLY A 324 -28.03 28.33 -7.38
CA GLY A 324 -27.86 29.12 -8.61
C GLY A 324 -27.07 28.36 -9.69
N LEU A 325 -25.97 27.72 -9.31
CA LEU A 325 -25.14 26.94 -10.22
C LEU A 325 -25.90 25.76 -10.82
N ASN A 326 -26.61 24.99 -9.99
CA ASN A 326 -27.43 23.88 -10.48
C ASN A 326 -28.50 24.32 -11.47
N ALA A 327 -29.17 25.47 -11.21
CA ALA A 327 -30.19 26.01 -12.11
C ALA A 327 -29.63 26.46 -13.48
N MET A 328 -28.33 26.79 -13.54
CA MET A 328 -27.63 27.22 -14.77
C MET A 328 -26.89 26.10 -15.47
N THR A 329 -26.66 24.98 -14.82
CA THR A 329 -25.87 23.88 -15.37
C THR A 329 -26.68 23.11 -16.40
N ALA A 330 -26.24 23.12 -17.66
CA ALA A 330 -26.79 22.27 -18.71
C ALA A 330 -26.34 20.82 -18.49
N ILE A 331 -27.31 19.92 -18.30
CA ILE A 331 -27.06 18.50 -18.06
C ILE A 331 -27.30 17.70 -19.32
N PRO A 332 -26.33 16.91 -19.81
CA PRO A 332 -26.53 16.04 -20.96
C PRO A 332 -27.74 15.12 -20.78
N LEU A 333 -28.45 14.84 -21.85
CA LEU A 333 -29.64 13.99 -21.91
C LEU A 333 -30.91 14.58 -21.27
N LEU A 334 -30.85 15.79 -20.69
CA LEU A 334 -32.02 16.51 -20.24
C LEU A 334 -32.36 17.64 -21.21
N PRO A 335 -33.67 17.97 -21.40
CA PRO A 335 -34.11 19.18 -22.09
C PRO A 335 -33.53 20.43 -21.41
N LYS A 336 -33.26 21.50 -22.17
CA LYS A 336 -32.69 22.75 -21.62
C LYS A 336 -33.61 23.40 -20.59
N GLU A 337 -34.90 23.16 -20.70
CA GLU A 337 -35.95 23.67 -19.81
C GLU A 337 -36.04 22.89 -18.50
N GLN A 338 -35.49 21.67 -18.47
CA GLN A 338 -35.53 20.83 -17.27
C GLN A 338 -34.50 21.32 -16.25
N ARG A 339 -35.01 21.94 -15.19
CA ARG A 339 -34.16 22.38 -14.07
C ARG A 339 -33.98 21.23 -13.07
N VAL A 340 -32.74 21.07 -12.61
CA VAL A 340 -32.39 20.16 -11.51
C VAL A 340 -32.24 21.02 -10.25
N THR A 341 -33.08 20.74 -9.26
CA THR A 341 -33.01 21.39 -7.95
C THR A 341 -32.55 20.44 -6.88
N ALA A 342 -32.07 20.96 -5.78
CA ALA A 342 -31.68 20.22 -4.60
C ALA A 342 -32.11 20.95 -3.33
N SER A 343 -32.43 20.17 -2.31
CA SER A 343 -32.70 20.66 -0.97
C SER A 343 -31.47 20.47 -0.08
N PHE A 344 -31.26 21.40 0.88
CA PHE A 344 -30.09 21.37 1.73
C PHE A 344 -30.47 21.53 3.21
N GLY A 345 -29.74 20.79 4.06
CA GLY A 345 -29.75 20.95 5.50
C GLY A 345 -28.35 21.32 5.99
N VAL A 346 -28.23 22.39 6.75
CA VAL A 346 -26.97 22.94 7.22
C VAL A 346 -26.86 22.78 8.73
N ALA A 347 -25.77 22.22 9.23
CA ALA A 347 -25.42 22.21 10.65
C ALA A 347 -24.05 22.88 10.85
N ILE A 348 -24.00 23.87 11.70
CA ILE A 348 -22.70 24.40 12.15
C ILE A 348 -22.20 23.54 13.28
N THR A 349 -20.98 23.06 13.16
CA THR A 349 -20.29 22.11 14.04
C THR A 349 -18.89 22.61 14.37
N ASP A 350 -18.25 22.01 15.32
CA ASP A 350 -16.84 22.20 15.68
C ASP A 350 -16.17 20.87 16.03
N ARG A 351 -14.92 20.93 16.49
CA ARG A 351 -14.14 19.74 16.84
C ARG A 351 -14.69 18.94 18.01
N ASP A 352 -15.52 19.53 18.85
CA ASP A 352 -16.00 18.91 20.10
C ASP A 352 -17.33 18.14 19.87
N GLU A 353 -17.97 18.31 18.70
CA GLU A 353 -19.16 17.57 18.28
C GLU A 353 -18.81 16.30 17.48
N ALA A 354 -19.46 15.18 17.80
CA ALA A 354 -19.34 13.95 17.02
C ALA A 354 -19.93 14.10 15.61
N VAL A 355 -19.25 13.56 14.59
CA VAL A 355 -19.66 13.65 13.18
C VAL A 355 -21.11 13.21 12.98
N GLU A 356 -21.49 12.11 13.63
CA GLU A 356 -22.83 11.53 13.52
C GLU A 356 -23.92 12.44 14.14
N ALA A 357 -23.56 13.23 15.15
CA ALA A 357 -24.48 14.20 15.75
C ALA A 357 -24.71 15.38 14.83
N ALA A 358 -23.65 15.96 14.27
CA ALA A 358 -23.73 17.02 13.29
C ALA A 358 -24.51 16.57 12.03
N MET A 359 -24.26 15.37 11.53
CA MET A 359 -25.01 14.78 10.41
C MET A 359 -26.49 14.64 10.71
N ARG A 360 -26.86 14.13 11.88
CA ARG A 360 -28.29 14.01 12.26
C ARG A 360 -28.98 15.38 12.31
N ARG A 361 -28.30 16.43 12.81
CA ARG A 361 -28.87 17.78 12.82
C ARG A 361 -29.05 18.32 11.40
N ALA A 362 -28.05 18.13 10.53
CA ALA A 362 -28.14 18.53 9.13
C ALA A 362 -29.26 17.76 8.38
N ASP A 363 -29.44 16.47 8.65
CA ASP A 363 -30.48 15.64 8.04
C ASP A 363 -31.89 16.10 8.46
N LEU A 364 -32.11 16.40 9.74
CA LEU A 364 -33.37 17.00 10.21
C LEU A 364 -33.66 18.35 9.54
N ALA A 365 -32.64 19.20 9.35
CA ALA A 365 -32.78 20.45 8.64
C ALA A 365 -33.09 20.23 7.14
N LEU A 366 -32.47 19.25 6.50
CA LEU A 366 -32.76 18.86 5.12
C LEU A 366 -34.23 18.37 4.97
N TYR A 367 -34.69 17.54 5.90
CA TYR A 367 -36.09 17.12 5.92
C TYR A 367 -37.05 18.31 6.03
N ALA A 368 -36.72 19.28 6.88
CA ALA A 368 -37.51 20.51 7.01
C ALA A 368 -37.49 21.34 5.72
N ALA A 369 -36.38 21.42 5.00
CA ALA A 369 -36.28 22.07 3.70
C ALA A 369 -37.17 21.40 2.65
N LYS A 370 -37.12 20.06 2.55
CA LYS A 370 -37.99 19.28 1.65
C LYS A 370 -39.48 19.48 1.96
N SER A 371 -39.84 19.51 3.25
CA SER A 371 -41.25 19.69 3.69
C SER A 371 -41.75 21.12 3.43
N ALA A 372 -40.88 22.12 3.35
CA ALA A 372 -41.22 23.52 3.09
C ALA A 372 -41.37 23.85 1.59
N GLY A 373 -41.30 22.87 0.69
CA GLY A 373 -41.52 23.07 -0.74
C GLY A 373 -40.32 22.74 -1.63
N ARG A 374 -39.22 22.20 -1.04
CA ARG A 374 -37.98 21.85 -1.76
C ARG A 374 -37.25 23.09 -2.33
N ASP A 375 -36.22 22.83 -3.20
CA ASP A 375 -35.37 23.86 -3.79
C ASP A 375 -35.03 24.97 -2.78
N GLY A 376 -34.54 24.56 -1.62
CA GLY A 376 -34.27 25.46 -0.51
C GLY A 376 -33.35 24.81 0.52
N TRP A 377 -33.13 25.56 1.60
CA TRP A 377 -32.29 25.09 2.68
C TRP A 377 -32.84 25.47 4.05
N ARG A 378 -32.36 24.79 5.08
CA ARG A 378 -32.63 25.10 6.49
C ARG A 378 -31.35 24.98 7.31
N LEU A 379 -31.21 25.85 8.30
CA LEU A 379 -30.14 25.75 9.29
C LEU A 379 -30.66 24.99 10.50
N ALA A 380 -29.90 24.00 10.91
CA ALA A 380 -30.16 23.24 12.13
C ALA A 380 -29.92 24.14 13.37
N PRO A 381 -30.69 23.98 14.44
CA PRO A 381 -30.36 24.59 15.73
C PRO A 381 -28.94 24.25 16.14
N LEU A 382 -28.27 25.14 16.86
CA LEU A 382 -26.97 24.85 17.46
C LEU A 382 -27.07 23.64 18.39
N ALA A 383 -26.00 22.86 18.48
CA ALA A 383 -25.92 21.77 19.44
C ALA A 383 -26.15 22.38 20.86
N PRO A 384 -26.95 21.75 21.72
CA PRO A 384 -27.03 22.22 23.10
C PRO A 384 -25.63 22.14 23.70
N ASP A 385 -25.15 23.21 24.31
CA ASP A 385 -23.88 23.31 25.02
C ASP A 385 -23.79 22.17 26.04
N THR A 386 -22.95 21.20 25.79
CA THR A 386 -22.72 20.06 26.71
C THR A 386 -21.70 20.43 27.81
N ALA A 387 -21.49 21.70 28.06
CA ALA A 387 -20.52 22.17 29.06
C ALA A 387 -20.92 23.49 29.75
N LEU A 388 -22.04 23.52 30.41
CA LEU A 388 -22.16 24.34 31.61
C LEU A 388 -22.39 23.40 32.78
N GLY A 389 -21.29 23.07 33.47
CA GLY A 389 -21.34 22.44 34.76
C GLY A 389 -22.28 23.24 35.65
N GLU A 390 -23.25 22.57 36.25
CA GLU A 390 -24.10 23.15 37.27
C GLU A 390 -23.24 23.89 38.30
N PRO A 391 -23.54 25.17 38.57
CA PRO A 391 -22.91 25.81 39.73
C PRO A 391 -23.40 25.08 40.98
N GLY A 392 -22.50 24.39 41.66
CA GLY A 392 -22.77 23.76 42.93
C GLY A 392 -23.40 24.75 43.90
N LEU A 393 -24.68 24.57 44.15
CA LEU A 393 -25.37 25.18 45.28
C LEU A 393 -24.71 24.64 46.57
N GLY A 394 -23.71 25.38 47.03
CA GLY A 394 -23.22 25.24 48.38
C GLY A 394 -24.34 25.58 49.38
N LEU A 395 -24.98 24.61 49.95
CA LEU A 395 -25.77 24.75 51.15
C LEU A 395 -24.80 24.90 52.32
N ALA A 396 -24.60 26.16 52.74
CA ALA A 396 -24.12 26.41 54.08
C ALA A 396 -25.31 26.28 55.01
N GLY A 397 -25.12 25.49 56.07
CA GLY A 397 -25.99 25.22 57.19
C GLY A 397 -25.24 24.46 58.22
#